data_633a3fd54a4b0aa2e4c52caa29d43e09
#
_entry.id   633a3fd54a4b0aa2e4c52caa29d43e09
#
_cell.length_a   1.000
_cell.length_b   1.000
_cell.length_c   1.000
_cell.angle_alpha   90.00
_cell.angle_beta   90.00
_cell.angle_gamma   90.00
#
_symmetry.space_group_name_H-M   'P 1'
#
loop_
_entity.id
_entity.type
_entity.pdbx_description
1 polymer ?
#
loop_
_entity_poly.entity_id
_entity_poly.type
_entity_poly.pdbx_seq_one_letter_code
_entity_poly.pdbx_strand_id
1 'polypeptide(L)'
;MPAAERIAFVCPRFAEGATVGGAETLLKALAQQAVAAGHRVTFLATCARNHFTWANELPPGPRRIGNLDVIFFPVDADRDITSFLRVQDAISRRSHFTEADEQTWLRNSVNSRALCNYLQAHGDEFDWIVMGPYLFGLVYFASRLASAKTLLVPCLHDEGFAYTRAFREMFRSVAGCLFNSEPERALARRLYDLPESSGAVVGMGLDPFEAPADAFARNHGLTASYVIYAGRREEGKGTPLLLDYFTLFRRRTGKDIKLVVAGTGELTPTPELQPHLLDVGFLSEEEKHAAFAGAVAFCHPSINESFGIVILESWLARTPVLVHAHCLVNRDHCRKSNGGLWFRIYPEFEEELLALLQQESLRRSMGAAGRAYVLREYAWSAINRKFQDALRQFAARRT
;
A
#
# COMPACT_ATOMS: atom_id res chain seq x y z
N MET A 1 31.25 3.69 6.49
CA MET A 1 29.82 3.43 6.74
C MET A 1 29.27 4.67 7.41
N PRO A 2 28.05 5.13 7.08
CA PRO A 2 27.43 6.21 7.85
C PRO A 2 27.32 5.80 9.33
N ALA A 3 27.30 6.77 10.23
CA ALA A 3 27.13 6.51 11.65
C ALA A 3 25.81 5.78 11.91
N ALA A 4 25.81 4.83 12.86
CA ALA A 4 24.60 4.12 13.25
C ALA A 4 23.63 5.11 13.93
N GLU A 5 22.48 5.35 13.33
CA GLU A 5 21.43 6.23 13.86
C GLU A 5 20.45 5.44 14.74
N ARG A 6 19.82 6.13 15.68
CA ARG A 6 18.71 5.61 16.50
C ARG A 6 17.39 6.04 15.84
N ILE A 7 16.62 5.09 15.33
CA ILE A 7 15.41 5.34 14.57
C ILE A 7 14.20 4.71 15.26
N ALA A 8 13.19 5.53 15.60
CA ALA A 8 11.87 5.01 15.95
C ALA A 8 11.02 4.84 14.71
N PHE A 9 10.31 3.71 14.59
CA PHE A 9 9.22 3.54 13.65
C PHE A 9 7.90 3.58 14.39
N VAL A 10 6.92 4.34 13.91
CA VAL A 10 5.59 4.47 14.52
C VAL A 10 4.53 4.08 13.52
N CYS A 11 3.73 3.07 13.86
CA CYS A 11 2.61 2.62 13.06
C CYS A 11 1.43 2.28 13.97
N PRO A 12 0.18 2.63 13.61
CA PRO A 12 -0.99 2.28 14.43
C PRO A 12 -1.12 0.79 14.74
N ARG A 13 -0.66 -0.07 13.83
CA ARG A 13 -0.59 -1.53 14.05
C ARG A 13 0.77 -2.07 13.66
N PHE A 14 1.20 -3.11 14.33
CA PHE A 14 2.33 -3.92 13.86
C PHE A 14 1.84 -4.92 12.81
N ALA A 15 2.61 -5.10 11.73
CA ALA A 15 2.25 -6.02 10.64
C ALA A 15 2.35 -7.48 11.10
N GLU A 16 1.28 -7.99 11.72
CA GLU A 16 1.14 -9.37 12.17
C GLU A 16 -0.33 -9.81 12.09
N GLY A 17 -0.59 -10.99 11.52
CA GLY A 17 -1.94 -11.56 11.39
C GLY A 17 -2.63 -11.30 10.05
N ALA A 18 -3.83 -11.85 9.91
CA ALA A 18 -4.55 -11.97 8.64
C ALA A 18 -5.12 -10.65 8.06
N THR A 19 -5.21 -9.58 8.86
CA THR A 19 -5.77 -8.28 8.42
C THR A 19 -4.72 -7.21 8.16
N VAL A 20 -3.48 -7.63 7.88
CA VAL A 20 -2.36 -6.73 7.64
C VAL A 20 -2.54 -6.00 6.31
N GLY A 21 -2.36 -4.68 6.34
CA GLY A 21 -2.38 -3.83 5.15
C GLY A 21 -0.98 -3.56 4.59
N GLY A 22 -0.95 -3.02 3.36
CA GLY A 22 0.32 -2.70 2.69
C GLY A 22 1.18 -1.67 3.43
N ALA A 23 0.56 -0.71 4.12
CA ALA A 23 1.29 0.32 4.87
C ALA A 23 2.01 -0.24 6.10
N GLU A 24 1.37 -1.14 6.86
CA GLU A 24 1.98 -1.81 8.01
C GLU A 24 3.13 -2.72 7.56
N THR A 25 2.94 -3.46 6.47
CA THR A 25 3.97 -4.31 5.86
C THR A 25 5.16 -3.47 5.42
N LEU A 26 4.93 -2.35 4.75
CA LEU A 26 5.96 -1.41 4.32
C LEU A 26 6.80 -0.89 5.50
N LEU A 27 6.15 -0.35 6.55
CA LEU A 27 6.85 0.22 7.70
C LEU A 27 7.66 -0.85 8.47
N LYS A 28 7.09 -2.05 8.66
CA LYS A 28 7.81 -3.17 9.27
C LYS A 28 9.03 -3.56 8.44
N ALA A 29 8.86 -3.70 7.14
CA ALA A 29 9.95 -4.09 6.24
C ALA A 29 11.07 -3.02 6.21
N LEU A 30 10.73 -1.73 6.13
CA LEU A 30 11.72 -0.65 6.22
C LEU A 30 12.47 -0.67 7.55
N ALA A 31 11.77 -0.90 8.67
CA ALA A 31 12.37 -1.02 9.99
C ALA A 31 13.36 -2.20 10.06
N GLN A 32 12.99 -3.37 9.52
CA GLN A 32 13.86 -4.54 9.45
C GLN A 32 15.12 -4.28 8.62
N GLN A 33 14.98 -3.58 7.51
CA GLN A 33 16.10 -3.22 6.65
C GLN A 33 16.99 -2.14 7.27
N ALA A 34 16.43 -1.21 8.05
CA ALA A 34 17.22 -0.25 8.82
C ALA A 34 18.10 -0.97 9.87
N VAL A 35 17.57 -2.00 10.54
CA VAL A 35 18.38 -2.87 11.44
C VAL A 35 19.48 -3.59 10.66
N ALA A 36 19.16 -4.16 9.50
CA ALA A 36 20.13 -4.85 8.65
C ALA A 36 21.24 -3.91 8.12
N ALA A 37 20.92 -2.63 7.95
CA ALA A 37 21.88 -1.58 7.60
C ALA A 37 22.72 -1.07 8.76
N GLY A 38 22.51 -1.57 9.99
CA GLY A 38 23.30 -1.26 11.18
C GLY A 38 22.73 -0.14 12.07
N HIS A 39 21.52 0.35 11.81
CA HIS A 39 20.85 1.30 12.68
C HIS A 39 20.26 0.62 13.94
N ARG A 40 20.08 1.39 15.00
CA ARG A 40 19.34 0.95 16.20
C ARG A 40 17.89 1.33 16.05
N VAL A 41 17.02 0.34 15.91
CA VAL A 41 15.61 0.56 15.60
C VAL A 41 14.72 0.12 16.76
N THR A 42 13.78 0.99 17.13
CA THR A 42 12.64 0.67 18.02
C THR A 42 11.35 0.86 17.25
N PHE A 43 10.50 -0.17 17.20
CA PHE A 43 9.20 -0.10 16.55
C PHE A 43 8.10 0.14 17.59
N LEU A 44 7.35 1.22 17.45
CA LEU A 44 6.27 1.63 18.35
C LEU A 44 4.93 1.39 17.68
N ALA A 45 4.09 0.55 18.26
CA ALA A 45 2.78 0.22 17.71
C ALA A 45 1.72 0.15 18.79
N THR A 46 0.44 0.11 18.40
CA THR A 46 -0.63 -0.13 19.37
C THR A 46 -0.83 -1.62 19.61
N CYS A 47 -1.57 -1.95 20.67
CA CYS A 47 -1.97 -3.32 21.03
C CYS A 47 -3.04 -3.90 20.10
N ALA A 48 -3.51 -3.17 19.07
CA ALA A 48 -4.55 -3.64 18.17
C ALA A 48 -3.98 -4.54 17.08
N ARG A 49 -4.70 -5.65 16.78
CA ARG A 49 -4.45 -6.53 15.62
C ARG A 49 -5.44 -6.30 14.49
N ASN A 50 -6.68 -5.97 14.83
CA ASN A 50 -7.76 -5.84 13.87
C ASN A 50 -8.07 -4.36 13.60
N HIS A 51 -8.05 -3.96 12.31
CA HIS A 51 -8.29 -2.57 11.89
C HIS A 51 -9.78 -2.18 11.90
N PHE A 52 -10.70 -3.13 12.06
CA PHE A 52 -12.12 -2.82 12.18
C PHE A 52 -12.49 -2.50 13.62
N THR A 53 -12.01 -3.30 14.57
CA THR A 53 -12.35 -3.15 15.99
C THR A 53 -11.41 -2.23 16.75
N TRP A 54 -10.12 -2.22 16.38
CA TRP A 54 -9.03 -1.56 17.11
C TRP A 54 -8.97 -1.95 18.60
N ALA A 55 -9.45 -3.14 18.93
CA ALA A 55 -9.38 -3.68 20.27
C ALA A 55 -7.93 -3.96 20.69
N ASN A 56 -7.64 -3.77 21.97
CA ASN A 56 -6.33 -4.07 22.56
C ASN A 56 -6.18 -5.59 22.74
N GLU A 57 -5.80 -6.28 21.69
CA GLU A 57 -5.65 -7.75 21.66
C GLU A 57 -4.26 -8.21 22.11
N LEU A 58 -3.25 -7.35 21.97
CA LEU A 58 -1.88 -7.62 22.41
C LEU A 58 -1.65 -7.02 23.79
N PRO A 59 -0.90 -7.70 24.70
CA PRO A 59 -0.49 -7.09 25.93
C PRO A 59 0.52 -5.94 25.65
N PRO A 60 0.41 -4.82 26.41
CA PRO A 60 1.33 -3.70 26.28
C PRO A 60 2.74 -4.05 26.76
N GLY A 61 3.71 -3.25 26.35
CA GLY A 61 5.11 -3.36 26.77
C GLY A 61 6.07 -3.82 25.68
N PRO A 62 7.37 -3.93 26.01
CA PRO A 62 8.41 -4.26 25.05
C PRO A 62 8.42 -5.75 24.70
N ARG A 63 8.75 -6.04 23.42
CA ARG A 63 8.93 -7.39 22.89
C ARG A 63 10.01 -7.41 21.83
N ARG A 64 10.67 -8.56 21.69
CA ARG A 64 11.52 -8.85 20.53
C ARG A 64 10.74 -9.68 19.53
N ILE A 65 10.61 -9.17 18.29
CA ILE A 65 9.93 -9.87 17.19
C ILE A 65 10.88 -9.93 16.00
N GLY A 66 11.42 -11.11 15.73
CA GLY A 66 12.49 -11.26 14.74
C GLY A 66 13.71 -10.42 15.12
N ASN A 67 14.15 -9.54 14.24
CA ASN A 67 15.26 -8.63 14.47
C ASN A 67 14.83 -7.25 15.01
N LEU A 68 13.53 -7.03 15.31
CA LEU A 68 13.01 -5.75 15.79
C LEU A 68 12.74 -5.75 17.30
N ASP A 69 13.13 -4.66 17.96
CA ASP A 69 12.65 -4.30 19.29
C ASP A 69 11.32 -3.53 19.11
N VAL A 70 10.23 -4.10 19.60
CA VAL A 70 8.88 -3.56 19.44
C VAL A 70 8.30 -3.20 20.81
N ILE A 71 7.67 -2.04 20.93
CA ILE A 71 6.94 -1.65 22.13
C ILE A 71 5.48 -1.44 21.75
N PHE A 72 4.58 -2.17 22.44
CA PHE A 72 3.14 -2.07 22.27
C PHE A 72 2.51 -1.17 23.31
N PHE A 73 1.59 -0.30 22.85
CA PHE A 73 0.85 0.66 23.66
C PHE A 73 -0.64 0.46 23.52
N PRO A 74 -1.44 0.65 24.56
CA PRO A 74 -2.89 0.51 24.44
C PRO A 74 -3.48 1.59 23.51
N VAL A 75 -4.44 1.19 22.68
CA VAL A 75 -5.36 2.13 22.01
C VAL A 75 -6.24 2.77 23.06
N ASP A 76 -6.48 4.06 22.97
CA ASP A 76 -7.37 4.79 23.86
C ASP A 76 -8.82 4.27 23.74
N ALA A 77 -9.48 4.06 24.89
CA ALA A 77 -10.82 3.44 24.95
C ALA A 77 -11.96 4.46 24.84
N ASP A 78 -11.69 5.75 25.04
CA ASP A 78 -12.68 6.83 25.13
C ASP A 78 -13.03 7.45 23.77
N ARG A 79 -13.08 6.63 22.71
CA ARG A 79 -13.42 7.06 21.35
C ARG A 79 -14.92 7.18 21.15
N ASP A 80 -15.39 8.34 20.69
CA ASP A 80 -16.76 8.50 20.19
C ASP A 80 -16.84 8.05 18.71
N ILE A 81 -17.15 6.78 18.51
CA ILE A 81 -17.23 6.16 17.18
C ILE A 81 -18.35 6.79 16.34
N THR A 82 -19.45 7.21 16.94
CA THR A 82 -20.57 7.84 16.23
C THR A 82 -20.15 9.17 15.61
N SER A 83 -19.54 10.05 16.40
CA SER A 83 -18.99 11.31 15.89
C SER A 83 -17.88 11.08 14.86
N PHE A 84 -17.00 10.09 15.08
CA PHE A 84 -15.97 9.71 14.14
C PHE A 84 -16.54 9.35 12.77
N LEU A 85 -17.49 8.40 12.72
CA LEU A 85 -18.08 7.92 11.47
C LEU A 85 -18.87 9.01 10.73
N ARG A 86 -19.61 9.84 11.46
CA ARG A 86 -20.35 10.98 10.89
C ARG A 86 -19.40 11.92 10.14
N VAL A 87 -18.30 12.31 10.77
CA VAL A 87 -17.35 13.25 10.16
C VAL A 87 -16.54 12.55 9.05
N GLN A 88 -16.18 11.29 9.25
CA GLN A 88 -15.50 10.50 8.22
C GLN A 88 -16.31 10.42 6.92
N ASP A 89 -17.62 10.19 7.02
CA ASP A 89 -18.50 10.18 5.84
C ASP A 89 -18.52 11.56 5.15
N ALA A 90 -18.65 12.65 5.92
CA ALA A 90 -18.61 14.00 5.38
C ALA A 90 -17.29 14.32 4.64
N ILE A 91 -16.15 13.96 5.22
CA ILE A 91 -14.82 14.17 4.61
C ILE A 91 -14.67 13.29 3.36
N SER A 92 -15.03 12.01 3.44
CA SER A 92 -14.86 11.06 2.32
C SER A 92 -15.68 11.48 1.09
N ARG A 93 -16.90 12.01 1.30
CA ARG A 93 -17.77 12.54 0.24
C ARG A 93 -17.41 13.96 -0.19
N ARG A 94 -16.40 14.58 0.41
CA ARG A 94 -16.04 15.98 0.20
C ARG A 94 -17.23 16.94 0.41
N SER A 95 -18.13 16.60 1.34
CA SER A 95 -19.23 17.44 1.75
C SER A 95 -18.76 18.48 2.79
N HIS A 96 -19.66 19.37 3.21
CA HIS A 96 -19.29 20.42 4.17
C HIS A 96 -18.90 19.85 5.54
N PHE A 97 -17.75 20.24 6.06
CA PHE A 97 -17.27 20.00 7.42
C PHE A 97 -16.42 21.20 7.88
N THR A 98 -16.31 21.37 9.19
CA THR A 98 -15.58 22.48 9.81
C THR A 98 -14.22 22.01 10.33
N GLU A 99 -13.35 22.96 10.70
CA GLU A 99 -12.08 22.65 11.37
C GLU A 99 -12.32 21.93 12.72
N ALA A 100 -13.40 22.27 13.44
CA ALA A 100 -13.79 21.58 14.66
C ALA A 100 -14.21 20.11 14.40
N ASP A 101 -14.85 19.85 13.25
CA ASP A 101 -15.15 18.50 12.82
C ASP A 101 -13.87 17.72 12.51
N GLU A 102 -12.89 18.30 11.82
CA GLU A 102 -11.57 17.67 11.58
C GLU A 102 -10.92 17.25 12.91
N GLN A 103 -10.91 18.14 13.89
CA GLN A 103 -10.35 17.87 15.22
C GLN A 103 -11.13 16.78 15.95
N THR A 104 -12.47 16.77 15.83
CA THR A 104 -13.33 15.72 16.39
C THR A 104 -13.02 14.37 15.75
N TRP A 105 -12.88 14.33 14.43
CA TRP A 105 -12.52 13.11 13.69
C TRP A 105 -11.14 12.57 14.10
N LEU A 106 -10.10 13.44 14.17
CA LEU A 106 -8.76 13.03 14.58
C LEU A 106 -8.68 12.55 16.02
N ARG A 107 -9.38 13.20 16.97
CA ARG A 107 -9.42 12.78 18.38
C ARG A 107 -10.11 11.43 18.56
N ASN A 108 -11.13 11.14 17.77
CA ASN A 108 -11.89 9.90 17.82
C ASN A 108 -11.37 8.83 16.84
N SER A 109 -10.32 9.12 16.08
CA SER A 109 -9.56 8.15 15.31
C SER A 109 -8.78 7.20 16.22
N VAL A 110 -7.98 6.33 15.68
CA VAL A 110 -7.08 5.49 16.46
C VAL A 110 -5.98 6.36 17.07
N ASN A 111 -5.93 6.38 18.39
CA ASN A 111 -4.97 7.12 19.19
C ASN A 111 -4.40 6.26 20.32
N SER A 112 -3.25 6.66 20.84
CA SER A 112 -2.62 6.11 22.04
C SER A 112 -1.90 7.21 22.79
N ARG A 113 -2.51 7.72 23.84
CA ARG A 113 -1.86 8.71 24.74
C ARG A 113 -0.62 8.14 25.37
N ALA A 114 -0.59 6.85 25.66
CA ALA A 114 0.58 6.19 26.22
C ALA A 114 1.77 6.22 25.25
N LEU A 115 1.54 5.99 23.93
CA LEU A 115 2.60 6.10 22.91
C LEU A 115 3.05 7.56 22.75
N CYS A 116 2.14 8.51 22.73
CA CYS A 116 2.49 9.93 22.66
C CYS A 116 3.32 10.38 23.87
N ASN A 117 2.93 9.97 25.08
CA ASN A 117 3.70 10.25 26.31
C ASN A 117 5.10 9.62 26.26
N TYR A 118 5.21 8.39 25.73
CA TYR A 118 6.51 7.76 25.51
C TYR A 118 7.39 8.57 24.56
N LEU A 119 6.86 9.01 23.42
CA LEU A 119 7.61 9.86 22.48
C LEU A 119 7.97 11.22 23.09
N GLN A 120 7.11 11.80 23.91
CA GLN A 120 7.41 13.05 24.61
C GLN A 120 8.56 12.89 25.60
N ALA A 121 8.65 11.74 26.30
CA ALA A 121 9.71 11.45 27.27
C ALA A 121 11.03 10.99 26.62
N HIS A 122 10.96 10.25 25.52
CA HIS A 122 12.09 9.56 24.89
C HIS A 122 12.41 10.02 23.47
N GLY A 123 11.65 10.95 22.90
CA GLY A 123 11.83 11.40 21.50
C GLY A 123 13.22 11.98 21.22
N ASP A 124 13.86 12.56 22.22
CA ASP A 124 15.22 13.09 22.09
C ASP A 124 16.30 12.02 21.98
N GLU A 125 15.99 10.80 22.35
CA GLU A 125 16.89 9.66 22.19
C GLU A 125 17.01 9.18 20.74
N PHE A 126 16.08 9.56 19.87
CA PHE A 126 16.06 9.17 18.46
C PHE A 126 16.63 10.28 17.58
N ASP A 127 17.39 9.88 16.58
CA ASP A 127 17.84 10.77 15.50
C ASP A 127 16.69 11.04 14.51
N TRP A 128 15.89 10.01 14.24
CA TRP A 128 14.72 10.06 13.37
C TRP A 128 13.53 9.31 13.94
N ILE A 129 12.32 9.81 13.63
CA ILE A 129 11.05 9.15 13.94
C ILE A 129 10.31 8.98 12.61
N VAL A 130 10.31 7.77 12.07
CA VAL A 130 9.63 7.40 10.82
C VAL A 130 8.23 6.94 11.14
N MET A 131 7.19 7.55 10.58
CA MET A 131 5.82 7.20 10.92
C MET A 131 4.86 7.22 9.74
N GLY A 132 3.82 6.41 9.83
CA GLY A 132 2.74 6.31 8.83
C GLY A 132 1.71 5.22 9.16
N PRO A 133 0.70 5.09 8.31
CA PRO A 133 0.30 6.02 7.26
C PRO A 133 -0.36 7.30 7.80
N TYR A 134 -0.46 8.33 6.96
CA TYR A 134 -0.86 9.68 7.37
C TYR A 134 -2.26 9.79 8.01
N LEU A 135 -3.16 8.89 7.63
CA LEU A 135 -4.62 8.98 7.85
C LEU A 135 -5.07 8.85 9.31
N PHE A 136 -4.21 8.42 10.22
CA PHE A 136 -4.58 8.10 11.61
C PHE A 136 -4.30 9.26 12.58
N GLY A 137 -5.22 9.45 13.54
CA GLY A 137 -5.05 10.42 14.61
C GLY A 137 -3.74 10.24 15.38
N LEU A 138 -3.34 8.98 15.65
CA LEU A 138 -2.06 8.67 16.29
C LEU A 138 -0.88 9.30 15.54
N VAL A 139 -0.82 9.15 14.21
CA VAL A 139 0.27 9.70 13.39
C VAL A 139 0.21 11.22 13.37
N TYR A 140 -0.99 11.80 13.28
CA TYR A 140 -1.18 13.25 13.35
C TYR A 140 -0.67 13.85 14.66
N PHE A 141 -1.09 13.30 15.82
CA PHE A 141 -0.68 13.83 17.13
C PHE A 141 0.80 13.53 17.43
N ALA A 142 1.27 12.33 17.16
CA ALA A 142 2.66 11.93 17.39
C ALA A 142 3.65 12.75 16.56
N SER A 143 3.34 13.06 15.30
CA SER A 143 4.22 13.84 14.41
C SER A 143 4.49 15.26 14.92
N ARG A 144 3.59 15.82 15.72
CA ARG A 144 3.72 17.17 16.28
C ARG A 144 4.65 17.24 17.51
N LEU A 145 4.91 16.11 18.16
CA LEU A 145 5.77 16.05 19.37
C LEU A 145 7.25 16.24 19.06
N ALA A 146 7.69 15.76 17.88
CA ALA A 146 9.08 15.87 17.46
C ALA A 146 9.18 16.14 15.94
N SER A 147 8.45 17.15 15.45
CA SER A 147 8.28 17.41 14.03
C SER A 147 9.61 17.59 13.28
N ALA A 148 10.61 18.22 13.90
CA ALA A 148 11.95 18.41 13.32
C ALA A 148 12.75 17.11 13.09
N LYS A 149 12.33 16.00 13.68
CA LYS A 149 12.92 14.65 13.51
C LYS A 149 11.97 13.67 12.82
N THR A 150 10.74 14.11 12.54
CA THR A 150 9.71 13.22 11.99
C THR A 150 9.82 13.13 10.46
N LEU A 151 9.88 11.88 9.97
CA LEU A 151 9.76 11.53 8.56
C LEU A 151 8.45 10.76 8.34
N LEU A 152 7.57 11.29 7.49
CA LEU A 152 6.32 10.60 7.15
C LEU A 152 6.54 9.58 6.03
N VAL A 153 6.00 8.37 6.20
CA VAL A 153 5.71 7.42 5.12
C VAL A 153 4.20 7.51 4.88
N PRO A 154 3.75 8.43 4.02
CA PRO A 154 2.36 8.86 4.08
C PRO A 154 1.37 7.82 3.55
N CYS A 155 1.70 7.07 2.51
CA CYS A 155 0.75 6.24 1.77
C CYS A 155 -0.45 7.08 1.28
N LEU A 156 -0.15 8.24 0.68
CA LEU A 156 -1.13 9.26 0.31
C LEU A 156 -1.90 8.88 -0.96
N HIS A 157 -3.22 9.03 -0.92
CA HIS A 157 -4.11 8.90 -2.07
C HIS A 157 -4.83 10.22 -2.37
N ASP A 158 -5.32 10.40 -3.60
CA ASP A 158 -6.20 11.52 -3.97
C ASP A 158 -7.64 11.23 -3.50
N GLU A 159 -7.85 11.33 -2.20
CA GLU A 159 -9.10 11.04 -1.51
C GLU A 159 -9.54 12.24 -0.64
N GLY A 160 -10.78 12.24 -0.16
CA GLY A 160 -11.33 13.37 0.60
C GLY A 160 -10.47 13.78 1.80
N PHE A 161 -9.93 12.81 2.51
CA PHE A 161 -9.08 13.03 3.69
C PHE A 161 -7.82 13.85 3.39
N ALA A 162 -7.22 13.67 2.22
CA ALA A 162 -6.02 14.38 1.81
C ALA A 162 -6.22 15.91 1.72
N TYR A 163 -7.46 16.38 1.62
CA TYR A 163 -7.78 17.79 1.47
C TYR A 163 -8.05 18.52 2.79
N THR A 164 -7.93 17.83 3.92
CA THR A 164 -8.12 18.45 5.24
C THR A 164 -6.99 19.42 5.57
N ARG A 165 -7.33 20.46 6.34
CA ARG A 165 -6.36 21.44 6.81
C ARG A 165 -5.34 20.82 7.77
N ALA A 166 -5.80 19.94 8.64
CA ALA A 166 -4.96 19.24 9.61
C ALA A 166 -3.79 18.50 8.94
N PHE A 167 -4.06 17.78 7.85
CA PHE A 167 -2.98 17.08 7.14
C PHE A 167 -2.09 18.02 6.34
N ARG A 168 -2.61 19.09 5.76
CA ARG A 168 -1.77 20.13 5.16
C ARG A 168 -0.76 20.70 6.17
N GLU A 169 -1.20 20.99 7.38
CA GLU A 169 -0.33 21.48 8.45
C GLU A 169 0.70 20.42 8.87
N MET A 170 0.28 19.16 9.02
CA MET A 170 1.16 18.05 9.37
C MET A 170 2.29 17.88 8.34
N PHE A 171 1.95 17.78 7.06
CA PHE A 171 2.94 17.59 5.99
C PHE A 171 3.93 18.76 5.89
N ARG A 172 3.51 19.98 6.20
CA ARG A 172 4.37 21.18 6.19
C ARG A 172 5.27 21.30 7.43
N SER A 173 4.89 20.66 8.54
CA SER A 173 5.60 20.80 9.82
C SER A 173 6.71 19.78 10.03
N VAL A 174 6.65 18.61 9.38
CA VAL A 174 7.61 17.52 9.56
C VAL A 174 8.93 17.76 8.84
N ALA A 175 9.99 17.07 9.27
CA ALA A 175 11.32 17.17 8.68
C ALA A 175 11.33 16.75 7.20
N GLY A 176 10.49 15.77 6.83
CA GLY A 176 10.35 15.32 5.45
C GLY A 176 9.38 14.17 5.26
N CYS A 177 9.24 13.75 4.00
CA CYS A 177 8.38 12.64 3.61
C CYS A 177 9.16 11.60 2.80
N LEU A 178 8.94 10.34 3.10
CA LEU A 178 9.44 9.17 2.38
C LEU A 178 8.28 8.62 1.54
N PHE A 179 8.20 9.05 0.28
CA PHE A 179 7.12 8.66 -0.62
C PHE A 179 7.36 7.28 -1.22
N ASN A 180 6.28 6.57 -1.53
CA ASN A 180 6.34 5.25 -2.16
C ASN A 180 6.54 5.34 -3.67
N SER A 181 6.06 6.44 -4.28
CA SER A 181 6.10 6.63 -5.73
C SER A 181 6.23 8.11 -6.10
N GLU A 182 6.68 8.36 -7.32
CA GLU A 182 6.75 9.72 -7.86
C GLU A 182 5.37 10.40 -7.99
N PRO A 183 4.31 9.71 -8.45
CA PRO A 183 2.97 10.30 -8.46
C PRO A 183 2.44 10.65 -7.06
N GLU A 184 2.76 9.86 -6.02
CA GLU A 184 2.43 10.19 -4.64
C GLU A 184 3.15 11.48 -4.18
N ARG A 185 4.45 11.61 -4.47
CA ARG A 185 5.22 12.83 -4.21
C ARG A 185 4.63 14.05 -4.94
N ALA A 186 4.29 13.89 -6.21
CA ALA A 186 3.68 14.95 -7.00
C ALA A 186 2.31 15.37 -6.45
N LEU A 187 1.50 14.40 -5.99
CA LEU A 187 0.23 14.67 -5.33
C LEU A 187 0.41 15.49 -4.05
N ALA A 188 1.33 15.08 -3.17
CA ALA A 188 1.61 15.79 -1.91
C ALA A 188 2.09 17.22 -2.17
N ARG A 189 2.99 17.41 -3.14
CA ARG A 189 3.48 18.74 -3.53
C ARG A 189 2.35 19.63 -4.02
N ARG A 190 1.47 19.12 -4.86
CA ARG A 190 0.31 19.85 -5.38
C ARG A 190 -0.68 20.23 -4.28
N LEU A 191 -1.00 19.29 -3.36
CA LEU A 191 -2.01 19.52 -2.32
C LEU A 191 -1.52 20.43 -1.19
N TYR A 192 -0.24 20.30 -0.83
CA TYR A 192 0.29 20.92 0.39
C TYR A 192 1.33 22.01 0.09
N ASP A 193 1.61 22.28 -1.18
CA ASP A 193 2.59 23.28 -1.61
C ASP A 193 3.98 23.00 -0.97
N LEU A 194 4.42 21.76 -1.08
CA LEU A 194 5.68 21.32 -0.50
C LEU A 194 6.86 21.64 -1.43
N PRO A 195 7.98 22.14 -0.90
CA PRO A 195 9.20 22.29 -1.68
C PRO A 195 9.74 20.92 -2.14
N GLU A 196 10.50 20.89 -3.21
CA GLU A 196 11.05 19.65 -3.76
C GLU A 196 11.94 18.90 -2.75
N SER A 197 12.67 19.64 -1.96
CA SER A 197 13.58 19.12 -0.95
C SER A 197 12.89 18.46 0.26
N SER A 198 11.57 18.64 0.45
CA SER A 198 10.82 18.08 1.58
C SER A 198 10.47 16.61 1.43
N GLY A 199 10.78 15.98 0.29
CA GLY A 199 10.42 14.60 0.06
C GLY A 199 11.44 13.81 -0.75
N ALA A 200 11.57 12.53 -0.45
CA ALA A 200 12.33 11.56 -1.21
C ALA A 200 11.43 10.38 -1.62
N VAL A 201 11.64 9.83 -2.81
CA VAL A 201 10.93 8.61 -3.23
C VAL A 201 11.77 7.41 -2.85
N VAL A 202 11.27 6.60 -1.95
CA VAL A 202 11.94 5.40 -1.43
C VAL A 202 11.24 4.14 -1.94
N GLY A 203 9.93 4.02 -1.70
CA GLY A 203 9.17 2.82 -2.03
C GLY A 203 9.40 1.68 -1.04
N MET A 204 9.03 0.47 -1.46
CA MET A 204 9.21 -0.77 -0.69
C MET A 204 10.00 -1.78 -1.51
N GLY A 205 10.91 -2.50 -0.89
CA GLY A 205 11.60 -3.62 -1.51
C GLY A 205 10.74 -4.87 -1.60
N LEU A 206 11.02 -5.66 -2.62
CA LEU A 206 10.41 -6.97 -2.79
C LEU A 206 11.53 -8.02 -2.96
N ASP A 207 11.27 -9.20 -2.41
CA ASP A 207 12.14 -10.35 -2.58
C ASP A 207 11.77 -11.06 -3.89
N PRO A 208 12.74 -11.35 -4.77
CA PRO A 208 12.48 -12.09 -5.99
C PRO A 208 12.08 -13.52 -5.68
N PHE A 209 11.16 -14.05 -6.47
CA PHE A 209 10.74 -15.44 -6.40
C PHE A 209 10.65 -16.07 -7.79
N GLU A 210 10.57 -17.39 -7.84
CA GLU A 210 10.20 -18.18 -9.01
C GLU A 210 8.99 -19.04 -8.61
N ALA A 211 8.03 -19.18 -9.52
CA ALA A 211 6.84 -19.98 -9.30
C ALA A 211 6.49 -20.79 -10.56
N PRO A 212 6.08 -22.06 -10.43
CA PRO A 212 5.69 -22.88 -11.58
C PRO A 212 4.36 -22.38 -12.15
N ALA A 213 4.36 -22.01 -13.43
CA ALA A 213 3.22 -21.38 -14.10
C ALA A 213 1.99 -22.31 -14.22
N ASP A 214 2.17 -23.62 -14.19
CA ASP A 214 1.09 -24.60 -14.33
C ASP A 214 0.55 -25.13 -12.98
N ALA A 215 1.22 -24.83 -11.86
CA ALA A 215 0.86 -25.40 -10.56
C ALA A 215 -0.54 -24.95 -10.11
N PHE A 216 -0.83 -23.66 -10.20
CA PHE A 216 -2.14 -23.13 -9.79
C PHE A 216 -3.27 -23.71 -10.63
N ALA A 217 -3.13 -23.73 -11.96
CA ALA A 217 -4.14 -24.28 -12.86
C ALA A 217 -4.41 -25.77 -12.59
N ARG A 218 -3.35 -26.57 -12.37
CA ARG A 218 -3.49 -28.00 -11.99
C ARG A 218 -4.24 -28.17 -10.68
N ASN A 219 -3.86 -27.44 -9.65
CA ASN A 219 -4.43 -27.56 -8.31
C ASN A 219 -5.92 -27.18 -8.27
N HIS A 220 -6.34 -26.27 -9.14
CA HIS A 220 -7.73 -25.81 -9.22
C HIS A 220 -8.52 -26.37 -10.40
N GLY A 221 -7.97 -27.35 -11.14
CA GLY A 221 -8.64 -27.97 -12.28
C GLY A 221 -8.96 -27.04 -13.43
N LEU A 222 -8.20 -25.94 -13.61
CA LEU A 222 -8.39 -24.99 -14.67
C LEU A 222 -7.82 -25.54 -15.99
N THR A 223 -8.70 -25.72 -16.98
CA THR A 223 -8.32 -26.13 -18.34
C THR A 223 -8.24 -24.96 -19.31
N ALA A 224 -8.97 -23.89 -19.04
CA ALA A 224 -8.96 -22.66 -19.82
C ALA A 224 -7.93 -21.66 -19.28
N SER A 225 -7.43 -20.78 -20.15
CA SER A 225 -6.65 -19.61 -19.75
C SER A 225 -7.40 -18.74 -18.75
N TYR A 226 -6.68 -18.01 -17.90
CA TYR A 226 -7.32 -17.11 -16.94
C TYR A 226 -6.57 -15.78 -16.80
N VAL A 227 -7.32 -14.77 -16.42
CA VAL A 227 -6.79 -13.53 -15.82
C VAL A 227 -7.03 -13.59 -14.32
N ILE A 228 -6.20 -12.89 -13.55
CA ILE A 228 -6.31 -12.87 -12.10
C ILE A 228 -6.50 -11.45 -11.56
N TYR A 229 -7.31 -11.33 -10.53
CA TYR A 229 -7.36 -10.20 -9.61
C TYR A 229 -6.92 -10.68 -8.23
N ALA A 230 -6.09 -9.90 -7.54
CA ALA A 230 -5.70 -10.18 -6.16
C ALA A 230 -5.77 -8.89 -5.32
N GLY A 231 -6.55 -8.91 -4.25
CA GLY A 231 -6.76 -7.76 -3.37
C GLY A 231 -8.07 -7.81 -2.60
N ARG A 232 -8.33 -6.77 -1.80
CA ARG A 232 -9.64 -6.61 -1.15
C ARG A 232 -10.72 -6.40 -2.19
N ARG A 233 -11.87 -7.04 -1.98
CA ARG A 233 -13.02 -7.00 -2.89
C ARG A 233 -13.96 -5.89 -2.45
N GLU A 234 -13.73 -4.71 -2.93
CA GLU A 234 -14.48 -3.51 -2.56
C GLU A 234 -14.55 -2.52 -3.72
N GLU A 235 -15.52 -1.62 -3.66
CA GLU A 235 -15.71 -0.59 -4.68
C GLU A 235 -14.46 0.27 -4.89
N GLY A 236 -13.78 0.66 -3.81
CA GLY A 236 -12.56 1.45 -3.87
C GLY A 236 -11.39 0.77 -4.59
N LYS A 237 -11.42 -0.57 -4.72
CA LYS A 237 -10.46 -1.37 -5.50
C LYS A 237 -10.98 -1.70 -6.91
N GLY A 238 -12.16 -1.23 -7.28
CA GLY A 238 -12.74 -1.39 -8.62
C GLY A 238 -13.21 -2.80 -8.94
N THR A 239 -13.42 -3.67 -7.94
CA THR A 239 -13.86 -5.05 -8.16
C THR A 239 -15.20 -5.11 -8.93
N PRO A 240 -16.23 -4.29 -8.62
CA PRO A 240 -17.47 -4.29 -9.40
C PRO A 240 -17.24 -3.95 -10.88
N LEU A 241 -16.40 -2.94 -11.16
CA LEU A 241 -16.06 -2.58 -12.53
C LEU A 241 -15.41 -3.73 -13.30
N LEU A 242 -14.53 -4.48 -12.64
CA LEU A 242 -13.87 -5.64 -13.25
C LEU A 242 -14.88 -6.74 -13.59
N LEU A 243 -15.82 -7.04 -12.68
CA LEU A 243 -16.86 -8.03 -12.93
C LEU A 243 -17.73 -7.64 -14.13
N ASP A 244 -18.16 -6.37 -14.21
CA ASP A 244 -18.95 -5.83 -15.31
C ASP A 244 -18.20 -5.90 -16.65
N TYR A 245 -16.93 -5.42 -16.66
CA TYR A 245 -16.12 -5.43 -17.88
C TYR A 245 -15.78 -6.85 -18.33
N PHE A 246 -15.51 -7.75 -17.41
CA PHE A 246 -15.22 -9.13 -17.77
C PHE A 246 -16.47 -9.89 -18.28
N THR A 247 -17.65 -9.62 -17.69
CA THR A 247 -18.93 -10.14 -18.20
C THR A 247 -19.15 -9.67 -19.64
N LEU A 248 -19.00 -8.37 -19.88
CA LEU A 248 -19.19 -7.81 -21.22
C LEU A 248 -18.16 -8.33 -22.23
N PHE A 249 -16.89 -8.47 -21.80
CA PHE A 249 -15.82 -9.04 -22.61
C PHE A 249 -16.17 -10.44 -23.11
N ARG A 250 -16.62 -11.31 -22.22
CA ARG A 250 -17.02 -12.66 -22.60
C ARG A 250 -18.18 -12.67 -23.57
N ARG A 251 -19.20 -11.86 -23.30
CA ARG A 251 -20.41 -11.75 -24.16
C ARG A 251 -20.05 -11.31 -25.57
N ARG A 252 -19.18 -10.32 -25.72
CA ARG A 252 -18.82 -9.74 -27.01
C ARG A 252 -17.83 -10.60 -27.80
N THR A 253 -16.86 -11.17 -27.13
CA THR A 253 -15.74 -11.86 -27.79
C THR A 253 -15.93 -13.37 -27.92
N GLY A 254 -16.79 -13.98 -27.11
CA GLY A 254 -17.00 -15.43 -27.05
C GLY A 254 -15.76 -16.21 -26.56
N LYS A 255 -14.72 -15.54 -26.03
CA LYS A 255 -13.48 -16.20 -25.61
C LYS A 255 -13.71 -17.07 -24.39
N ASP A 256 -13.17 -18.30 -24.42
CA ASP A 256 -13.15 -19.18 -23.24
C ASP A 256 -11.97 -18.81 -22.35
N ILE A 257 -12.25 -17.93 -21.37
CA ILE A 257 -11.30 -17.44 -20.38
C ILE A 257 -11.99 -17.36 -19.02
N LYS A 258 -11.26 -17.64 -17.96
CA LYS A 258 -11.76 -17.51 -16.57
C LYS A 258 -11.25 -16.23 -15.92
N LEU A 259 -12.03 -15.71 -15.00
CA LEU A 259 -11.59 -14.69 -14.04
C LEU A 259 -11.33 -15.37 -12.69
N VAL A 260 -10.08 -15.38 -12.26
CA VAL A 260 -9.70 -15.81 -10.91
C VAL A 260 -9.69 -14.60 -9.99
N VAL A 261 -10.36 -14.70 -8.84
CA VAL A 261 -10.42 -13.61 -7.84
C VAL A 261 -9.88 -14.13 -6.52
N ALA A 262 -8.74 -13.57 -6.11
CA ALA A 262 -8.11 -13.83 -4.83
C ALA A 262 -8.29 -12.65 -3.87
N GLY A 263 -8.45 -12.93 -2.57
CA GLY A 263 -8.56 -11.93 -1.51
C GLY A 263 -9.84 -12.03 -0.69
N THR A 264 -10.06 -11.05 0.18
CA THR A 264 -11.20 -10.99 1.11
C THR A 264 -12.25 -9.97 0.69
N GLY A 265 -13.47 -10.13 1.14
CA GLY A 265 -14.63 -9.29 0.83
C GLY A 265 -15.69 -10.07 0.05
N GLU A 266 -16.82 -9.43 -0.20
CA GLU A 266 -17.93 -10.03 -0.94
C GLU A 266 -17.75 -9.87 -2.45
N LEU A 267 -18.27 -10.84 -3.21
CA LEU A 267 -18.39 -10.79 -4.65
C LEU A 267 -19.86 -10.95 -5.04
N THR A 268 -20.32 -10.11 -5.93
CA THR A 268 -21.68 -10.16 -6.45
C THR A 268 -21.66 -10.33 -7.99
N PRO A 269 -21.16 -11.48 -8.50
CA PRO A 269 -21.10 -11.73 -9.93
C PRO A 269 -22.52 -11.90 -10.50
N THR A 270 -22.71 -11.51 -11.74
CA THR A 270 -23.96 -11.83 -12.46
C THR A 270 -24.09 -13.35 -12.68
N PRO A 271 -25.30 -13.89 -12.82
CA PRO A 271 -25.50 -15.31 -13.14
C PRO A 271 -24.73 -15.77 -14.39
N GLU A 272 -24.58 -14.88 -15.37
CA GLU A 272 -23.82 -15.12 -16.59
C GLU A 272 -22.31 -15.29 -16.32
N LEU A 273 -21.76 -14.54 -15.38
CA LEU A 273 -20.34 -14.58 -15.04
C LEU A 273 -19.98 -15.76 -14.13
N GLN A 274 -20.89 -16.21 -13.26
CA GLN A 274 -20.62 -17.25 -12.27
C GLN A 274 -19.88 -18.49 -12.82
N PRO A 275 -20.27 -19.09 -13.98
CA PRO A 275 -19.57 -20.26 -14.52
C PRO A 275 -18.13 -19.97 -14.97
N HIS A 276 -17.77 -18.71 -15.11
CA HIS A 276 -16.49 -18.23 -15.63
C HIS A 276 -15.63 -17.53 -14.59
N LEU A 277 -16.11 -17.47 -13.35
CA LEU A 277 -15.43 -16.90 -12.21
C LEU A 277 -14.98 -17.99 -11.25
N LEU A 278 -13.73 -17.96 -10.85
CA LEU A 278 -13.19 -18.80 -9.79
C LEU A 278 -12.82 -17.90 -8.59
N ASP A 279 -13.62 -18.00 -7.54
CA ASP A 279 -13.32 -17.37 -6.26
C ASP A 279 -12.44 -18.31 -5.42
N VAL A 280 -11.21 -17.91 -5.14
CA VAL A 280 -10.24 -18.71 -4.39
C VAL A 280 -9.99 -18.20 -2.97
N GLY A 281 -10.69 -17.14 -2.57
CA GLY A 281 -10.50 -16.57 -1.24
C GLY A 281 -9.08 -16.01 -1.03
N PHE A 282 -8.63 -16.07 0.22
CA PHE A 282 -7.27 -15.66 0.57
C PHE A 282 -6.28 -16.78 0.24
N LEU A 283 -5.26 -16.45 -0.54
CA LEU A 283 -4.18 -17.37 -0.91
C LEU A 283 -2.95 -17.18 -0.02
N SER A 284 -2.20 -18.25 0.21
CA SER A 284 -0.84 -18.15 0.71
C SER A 284 0.06 -17.40 -0.28
N GLU A 285 1.20 -16.89 0.17
CA GLU A 285 2.16 -16.21 -0.72
C GLU A 285 2.59 -17.15 -1.87
N GLU A 286 2.88 -18.41 -1.58
CA GLU A 286 3.29 -19.40 -2.58
C GLU A 286 2.19 -19.64 -3.63
N GLU A 287 0.94 -19.83 -3.19
CA GLU A 287 -0.21 -20.01 -4.08
C GLU A 287 -0.50 -18.76 -4.91
N LYS A 288 -0.39 -17.58 -4.30
CA LYS A 288 -0.54 -16.30 -4.99
C LYS A 288 0.52 -16.13 -6.09
N HIS A 289 1.78 -16.49 -5.79
CA HIS A 289 2.86 -16.43 -6.77
C HIS A 289 2.62 -17.39 -7.95
N ALA A 290 2.17 -18.61 -7.67
CA ALA A 290 1.81 -19.59 -8.71
C ALA A 290 0.60 -19.12 -9.53
N ALA A 291 -0.40 -18.49 -8.87
CA ALA A 291 -1.57 -17.95 -9.54
C ALA A 291 -1.21 -16.79 -10.48
N PHE A 292 -0.27 -15.93 -10.10
CA PHE A 292 0.25 -14.91 -11.02
C PHE A 292 1.01 -15.58 -12.18
N ALA A 293 1.94 -16.48 -11.90
CA ALA A 293 2.82 -17.06 -12.93
C ALA A 293 2.06 -17.77 -14.07
N GLY A 294 0.88 -18.34 -13.78
CA GLY A 294 0.02 -19.01 -14.77
C GLY A 294 -0.98 -18.09 -15.47
N ALA A 295 -1.16 -16.86 -15.02
CA ALA A 295 -2.17 -15.97 -15.57
C ALA A 295 -1.74 -15.33 -16.90
N VAL A 296 -2.71 -15.07 -17.78
CA VAL A 296 -2.51 -14.27 -19.00
C VAL A 296 -2.16 -12.83 -18.64
N ALA A 297 -2.84 -12.28 -17.64
CA ALA A 297 -2.59 -10.95 -17.10
C ALA A 297 -3.11 -10.85 -15.66
N PHE A 298 -2.51 -9.97 -14.89
CA PHE A 298 -3.08 -9.48 -13.63
C PHE A 298 -3.90 -8.23 -13.91
N CYS A 299 -5.21 -8.30 -13.67
CA CYS A 299 -6.13 -7.18 -13.83
C CYS A 299 -6.29 -6.42 -12.52
N HIS A 300 -5.89 -5.15 -12.47
CA HIS A 300 -5.98 -4.32 -11.27
C HIS A 300 -6.70 -3.00 -11.54
N PRO A 301 -8.03 -2.98 -11.40
CA PRO A 301 -8.87 -1.83 -11.75
C PRO A 301 -8.89 -0.70 -10.71
N SER A 302 -8.15 -0.83 -9.60
CA SER A 302 -8.05 0.20 -8.55
C SER A 302 -7.61 1.54 -9.12
N ILE A 303 -8.28 2.61 -8.70
CA ILE A 303 -7.90 3.99 -9.05
C ILE A 303 -7.06 4.68 -7.96
N ASN A 304 -7.01 4.10 -6.77
CA ASN A 304 -6.34 4.67 -5.59
C ASN A 304 -5.25 3.71 -5.07
N GLU A 305 -4.01 3.98 -5.46
CA GLU A 305 -2.82 3.31 -4.94
C GLU A 305 -1.72 4.35 -4.62
N SER A 306 -0.98 4.13 -3.55
CA SER A 306 0.23 4.89 -3.24
C SER A 306 1.50 4.21 -3.75
N PHE A 307 1.45 2.87 -3.90
CA PHE A 307 2.59 2.08 -4.35
C PHE A 307 2.21 0.98 -5.36
N GLY A 308 1.14 0.22 -5.12
CA GLY A 308 0.74 -0.87 -6.01
C GLY A 308 1.60 -2.13 -5.86
N ILE A 309 1.87 -2.59 -4.63
CA ILE A 309 2.71 -3.77 -4.35
C ILE A 309 2.32 -4.97 -5.24
N VAL A 310 1.03 -5.22 -5.39
CA VAL A 310 0.51 -6.42 -6.08
C VAL A 310 0.87 -6.44 -7.57
N ILE A 311 0.96 -5.27 -8.24
CA ILE A 311 1.39 -5.23 -9.64
C ILE A 311 2.89 -5.56 -9.76
N LEU A 312 3.69 -5.17 -8.77
CA LEU A 312 5.12 -5.49 -8.75
C LEU A 312 5.33 -7.00 -8.48
N GLU A 313 4.53 -7.61 -7.62
CA GLU A 313 4.51 -9.07 -7.40
C GLU A 313 4.13 -9.83 -8.66
N SER A 314 3.12 -9.36 -9.41
CA SER A 314 2.75 -9.94 -10.70
C SER A 314 3.93 -9.90 -11.69
N TRP A 315 4.68 -8.80 -11.74
CA TRP A 315 5.87 -8.72 -12.57
C TRP A 315 7.03 -9.62 -12.11
N LEU A 316 7.19 -9.83 -10.81
CA LEU A 316 8.14 -10.83 -10.31
C LEU A 316 7.79 -12.24 -10.82
N ALA A 317 6.51 -12.55 -10.96
CA ALA A 317 6.02 -13.77 -11.61
C ALA A 317 6.08 -13.74 -13.15
N ARG A 318 6.62 -12.68 -13.77
CA ARG A 318 6.66 -12.43 -15.23
C ARG A 318 5.28 -12.32 -15.89
N THR A 319 4.28 -11.91 -15.14
CA THR A 319 2.92 -11.73 -15.65
C THR A 319 2.66 -10.26 -15.91
N PRO A 320 2.24 -9.87 -17.14
CA PRO A 320 1.91 -8.50 -17.47
C PRO A 320 0.67 -8.04 -16.70
N VAL A 321 0.55 -6.73 -16.51
CA VAL A 321 -0.57 -6.15 -15.78
C VAL A 321 -1.48 -5.35 -16.72
N LEU A 322 -2.78 -5.34 -16.39
CA LEU A 322 -3.80 -4.51 -17.02
C LEU A 322 -4.44 -3.65 -15.93
N VAL A 323 -4.16 -2.34 -15.93
CA VAL A 323 -4.50 -1.44 -14.82
C VAL A 323 -5.43 -0.31 -15.25
N HIS A 324 -6.11 0.32 -14.29
CA HIS A 324 -6.96 1.47 -14.60
C HIS A 324 -6.12 2.74 -14.82
N ALA A 325 -6.36 3.47 -15.90
CA ALA A 325 -5.59 4.64 -16.30
C ALA A 325 -5.66 5.82 -15.31
N HIS A 326 -6.73 5.90 -14.51
CA HIS A 326 -6.86 6.93 -13.48
C HIS A 326 -5.98 6.68 -12.25
N CYS A 327 -5.49 5.45 -12.05
CA CYS A 327 -4.46 5.19 -11.05
C CYS A 327 -3.10 5.67 -11.58
N LEU A 328 -2.72 6.90 -11.23
CA LEU A 328 -1.49 7.52 -11.72
C LEU A 328 -0.25 6.72 -11.30
N VAL A 329 -0.27 6.08 -10.13
CA VAL A 329 0.81 5.24 -9.61
C VAL A 329 1.01 4.01 -10.48
N ASN A 330 -0.04 3.22 -10.70
CA ASN A 330 0.03 2.00 -11.49
C ASN A 330 0.38 2.30 -12.95
N ARG A 331 -0.18 3.38 -13.51
CA ARG A 331 0.14 3.84 -14.85
C ARG A 331 1.60 4.29 -15.00
N ASP A 332 2.14 4.99 -14.01
CA ASP A 332 3.55 5.41 -14.01
C ASP A 332 4.48 4.19 -13.95
N HIS A 333 4.15 3.20 -13.13
CA HIS A 333 4.87 1.92 -13.10
C HIS A 333 4.82 1.22 -14.45
N CYS A 334 3.64 1.10 -15.09
CA CYS A 334 3.52 0.51 -16.44
C CYS A 334 4.37 1.24 -17.47
N ARG A 335 4.33 2.59 -17.46
CA ARG A 335 5.12 3.41 -18.37
C ARG A 335 6.62 3.24 -18.20
N LYS A 336 7.11 3.16 -16.96
CA LYS A 336 8.54 3.01 -16.63
C LYS A 336 9.06 1.60 -16.89
N SER A 337 8.22 0.60 -16.69
CA SER A 337 8.59 -0.82 -16.83
C SER A 337 8.38 -1.37 -18.23
N ASN A 338 7.45 -0.81 -19.04
CA ASN A 338 6.85 -1.44 -20.21
C ASN A 338 6.24 -2.83 -19.88
N GLY A 339 5.82 -3.05 -18.62
CA GLY A 339 5.35 -4.33 -18.10
C GLY A 339 3.83 -4.51 -18.14
N GLY A 340 3.08 -3.54 -18.68
CA GLY A 340 1.63 -3.62 -18.67
C GLY A 340 0.96 -2.55 -19.51
N LEU A 341 -0.37 -2.68 -19.61
CA LEU A 341 -1.27 -1.79 -20.34
C LEU A 341 -2.22 -1.10 -19.35
N TRP A 342 -2.95 -0.08 -19.82
CA TRP A 342 -3.90 0.64 -18.97
C TRP A 342 -5.13 1.13 -19.75
N PHE A 343 -6.29 0.92 -19.21
CA PHE A 343 -7.58 1.28 -19.77
C PHE A 343 -8.29 2.37 -18.96
N ARG A 344 -9.12 3.18 -19.60
CA ARG A 344 -10.07 4.11 -18.99
C ARG A 344 -11.51 3.68 -19.15
N ILE A 345 -11.79 3.06 -20.29
CA ILE A 345 -13.13 2.68 -20.72
C ILE A 345 -13.13 1.24 -21.22
N TYR A 346 -14.32 0.64 -21.32
CA TYR A 346 -14.46 -0.75 -21.72
C TYR A 346 -13.81 -1.10 -23.08
N PRO A 347 -13.95 -0.31 -24.17
CA PRO A 347 -13.30 -0.65 -25.44
C PRO A 347 -11.77 -0.80 -25.33
N GLU A 348 -11.10 0.07 -24.54
CA GLU A 348 -9.66 -0.05 -24.28
C GLU A 348 -9.36 -1.37 -23.54
N PHE A 349 -10.14 -1.69 -22.49
CA PHE A 349 -10.01 -2.96 -21.75
C PHE A 349 -10.16 -4.19 -22.66
N GLU A 350 -11.17 -4.17 -23.55
CA GLU A 350 -11.43 -5.28 -24.49
C GLU A 350 -10.24 -5.49 -25.44
N GLU A 351 -9.77 -4.45 -26.09
CA GLU A 351 -8.67 -4.53 -27.06
C GLU A 351 -7.34 -4.92 -26.40
N GLU A 352 -7.05 -4.36 -25.24
CA GLU A 352 -5.84 -4.66 -24.50
C GLU A 352 -5.83 -6.11 -24.00
N LEU A 353 -6.95 -6.59 -23.47
CA LEU A 353 -7.06 -7.98 -23.02
C LEU A 353 -7.02 -8.95 -24.21
N LEU A 354 -7.64 -8.62 -25.37
CA LEU A 354 -7.52 -9.40 -26.58
C LEU A 354 -6.07 -9.48 -27.07
N ALA A 355 -5.35 -8.35 -27.07
CA ALA A 355 -3.94 -8.33 -27.44
C ALA A 355 -3.09 -9.26 -26.54
N LEU A 356 -3.31 -9.19 -25.22
CA LEU A 356 -2.63 -10.07 -24.27
C LEU A 356 -3.01 -11.55 -24.44
N LEU A 357 -4.25 -11.86 -24.82
CA LEU A 357 -4.68 -13.23 -25.07
C LEU A 357 -4.08 -13.82 -26.35
N GLN A 358 -4.01 -13.03 -27.43
CA GLN A 358 -3.64 -13.51 -28.75
C GLN A 358 -2.14 -13.46 -29.02
N GLN A 359 -1.40 -12.59 -28.36
CA GLN A 359 0.01 -12.34 -28.64
C GLN A 359 0.90 -12.81 -27.46
N GLU A 360 1.29 -14.08 -27.49
CA GLU A 360 2.15 -14.67 -26.45
C GLU A 360 3.52 -13.95 -26.35
N SER A 361 4.08 -13.56 -27.49
CA SER A 361 5.34 -12.80 -27.51
C SER A 361 5.24 -11.45 -26.79
N LEU A 362 4.11 -10.76 -26.94
CA LEU A 362 3.81 -9.51 -26.22
C LEU A 362 3.75 -9.77 -24.71
N ARG A 363 2.99 -10.78 -24.27
CA ARG A 363 2.92 -11.16 -22.84
C ARG A 363 4.28 -11.44 -22.24
N ARG A 364 5.08 -12.26 -22.91
CA ARG A 364 6.43 -12.63 -22.46
C ARG A 364 7.36 -11.42 -22.39
N SER A 365 7.33 -10.57 -23.40
CA SER A 365 8.13 -9.34 -23.43
C SER A 365 7.76 -8.39 -22.30
N MET A 366 6.45 -8.13 -22.09
CA MET A 366 5.98 -7.27 -21.01
C MET A 366 6.30 -7.85 -19.64
N GLY A 367 6.05 -9.13 -19.42
CA GLY A 367 6.36 -9.77 -18.14
C GLY A 367 7.86 -9.73 -17.81
N ALA A 368 8.73 -9.96 -18.79
CA ALA A 368 10.17 -9.87 -18.62
C ALA A 368 10.63 -8.43 -18.32
N ALA A 369 10.07 -7.44 -19.04
CA ALA A 369 10.37 -6.03 -18.82
C ALA A 369 9.92 -5.55 -17.44
N GLY A 370 8.71 -5.95 -17.01
CA GLY A 370 8.19 -5.67 -15.67
C GLY A 370 9.09 -6.26 -14.58
N ARG A 371 9.49 -7.54 -14.71
CA ARG A 371 10.40 -8.18 -13.75
C ARG A 371 11.76 -7.46 -13.68
N ALA A 372 12.36 -7.14 -14.83
CA ALA A 372 13.62 -6.41 -14.87
C ALA A 372 13.52 -5.05 -14.17
N TYR A 373 12.41 -4.35 -14.35
CA TYR A 373 12.11 -3.10 -13.65
C TYR A 373 12.04 -3.29 -12.13
N VAL A 374 11.31 -4.29 -11.63
CA VAL A 374 11.20 -4.55 -10.19
C VAL A 374 12.56 -4.89 -9.59
N LEU A 375 13.33 -5.78 -10.22
CA LEU A 375 14.65 -6.17 -9.73
C LEU A 375 15.65 -5.01 -9.71
N ARG A 376 15.55 -4.06 -10.63
CA ARG A 376 16.41 -2.88 -10.68
C ARG A 376 16.02 -1.82 -9.65
N GLU A 377 14.72 -1.50 -9.54
CA GLU A 377 14.24 -0.34 -8.79
C GLU A 377 13.80 -0.68 -7.36
N TYR A 378 13.34 -1.92 -7.14
CA TYR A 378 12.67 -2.36 -5.91
C TYR A 378 13.30 -3.59 -5.25
N ALA A 379 14.49 -4.02 -5.67
CA ALA A 379 15.30 -4.91 -4.85
C ALA A 379 15.67 -4.21 -3.52
N TRP A 380 15.74 -4.93 -2.43
CA TRP A 380 16.07 -4.35 -1.10
C TRP A 380 17.36 -3.55 -1.09
N SER A 381 18.37 -3.95 -1.88
CA SER A 381 19.61 -3.18 -2.04
C SER A 381 19.40 -1.78 -2.65
N ALA A 382 18.45 -1.65 -3.59
CA ALA A 382 18.08 -0.36 -4.17
C ALA A 382 17.28 0.49 -3.18
N ILE A 383 16.32 -0.11 -2.48
CA ILE A 383 15.51 0.58 -1.48
C ILE A 383 16.37 1.05 -0.30
N ASN A 384 17.28 0.23 0.19
CA ASN A 384 18.21 0.62 1.26
C ASN A 384 19.06 1.82 0.85
N ARG A 385 19.59 1.86 -0.37
CA ARG A 385 20.32 3.05 -0.86
C ARG A 385 19.43 4.29 -0.84
N LYS A 386 18.20 4.20 -1.43
CA LYS A 386 17.24 5.31 -1.47
C LYS A 386 16.89 5.81 -0.04
N PHE A 387 16.68 4.89 0.90
CA PHE A 387 16.39 5.23 2.29
C PHE A 387 17.57 5.94 2.95
N GLN A 388 18.79 5.42 2.81
CA GLN A 388 20.01 6.05 3.35
C GLN A 388 20.28 7.42 2.72
N ASP A 389 20.06 7.56 1.41
CA ASP A 389 20.19 8.85 0.72
C ASP A 389 19.17 9.86 1.24
N ALA A 390 17.93 9.43 1.49
CA ALA A 390 16.89 10.26 2.07
C ALA A 390 17.26 10.74 3.48
N LEU A 391 17.76 9.85 4.36
CA LEU A 391 18.22 10.24 5.69
C LEU A 391 19.33 11.29 5.61
N ARG A 392 20.32 11.10 4.73
CA ARG A 392 21.39 12.09 4.51
C ARG A 392 20.87 13.43 3.98
N GLN A 393 19.94 13.40 3.02
CA GLN A 393 19.29 14.59 2.47
C GLN A 393 18.61 15.41 3.59
N PHE A 394 17.85 14.74 4.45
CA PHE A 394 17.13 15.41 5.53
C PHE A 394 18.06 15.85 6.68
N ALA A 395 19.11 15.10 6.98
CA ALA A 395 20.12 15.51 7.97
C ALA A 395 20.83 16.82 7.56
N ALA A 396 21.21 16.94 6.28
CA ALA A 396 21.86 18.15 5.76
C ALA A 396 20.97 19.41 5.80
N ARG A 397 19.66 19.27 5.99
CA ARG A 397 18.72 20.42 6.14
C ARG A 397 18.52 20.84 7.59
N ARG A 398 18.97 20.04 8.55
CA ARG A 398 18.86 20.34 9.99
C ARG A 398 20.07 21.14 10.51
N THR A 399 21.18 21.11 9.76
CA THR A 399 22.36 21.94 9.99
C THR A 399 22.23 23.30 9.31
#